data_7bf3c0cc65aaeb91e70882f9719bd816
#
_entry.id   7bf3c0cc65aaeb91e70882f9719bd816
#
_cell.length_a   1.000
_cell.length_b   1.000
_cell.length_c   1.000
_cell.angle_alpha   90.00
_cell.angle_beta   90.00
_cell.angle_gamma   90.00
#
_symmetry.space_group_name_H-M   'P 1'
#
loop_
_entity.id
_entity.type
_entity.pdbx_description
1 polymer ?
#
loop_
_entity_poly.entity_id
_entity_poly.type
_entity_poly.pdbx_seq_one_letter_code
_entity_poly.pdbx_strand_id
1 'polypeptide(L)'
;FPQLTLKEKEALGNDRKAWAYARLGDMFTERIPAEVKQAAADTESDADIYIADYNIYMGHLLTPKGKTIFPSDMRLLCHWNLRDEIKANYNKGKEGLEKQRMVYEIMKRIISQEIPKEVINSDRYEWNPYANTLSQAGNELEGTPESPARYQKMLNNFNAMQRIDKYTGNTYIDRKFTEDMEIDVNDVEALFDQFLSAPELKEVGKIISKRLGRNLDENKLNEQTRTLYPDAVTMEKKLPEILQKLGFSPDRAQYLADKIAVDPARGSGHAWGASMKGQRSRLRTRIPSQGMDYKGYNIAIHEFGHNVEQTISLYDVDYYMLNGVPNTAFTEALAFVFQKRDLELLGIKDENPEKEKMDILDKIWSMYEICGVSMLDISVWKWMYAHPNATAGELQEAVIRLSKEIWNKYYAPVFGVKDETVLAIYSHMIGYPLYLSAYAFGQIIEFQLENYLNGKDFANEVSRIFKQGRLTPNVWIKQAT
;
A
#
# COMPACT_ATOMS: atom_id res chain seq x y z
N PHE A 1 -15.82 30.07 -3.15
CA PHE A 1 -16.74 28.95 -3.27
C PHE A 1 -16.68 28.15 -1.99
N PRO A 2 -17.82 27.98 -1.29
CA PRO A 2 -17.85 27.19 -0.07
C PRO A 2 -17.65 25.71 -0.41
N GLN A 3 -16.95 24.98 0.46
CA GLN A 3 -16.89 23.54 0.42
C GLN A 3 -18.22 22.97 0.93
N LEU A 4 -18.83 22.11 0.12
CA LEU A 4 -20.14 21.53 0.46
C LEU A 4 -19.95 20.20 1.19
N THR A 5 -20.84 19.93 2.14
CA THR A 5 -20.95 18.60 2.77
C THR A 5 -21.47 17.56 1.75
N LEU A 6 -21.31 16.27 2.05
CA LEU A 6 -21.85 15.18 1.22
C LEU A 6 -23.32 15.35 0.92
N LYS A 7 -24.13 15.65 1.96
CA LYS A 7 -25.59 15.84 1.81
C LYS A 7 -25.93 17.01 0.89
N GLU A 8 -25.18 18.11 0.99
CA GLU A 8 -25.38 19.28 0.11
C GLU A 8 -24.99 18.96 -1.33
N LYS A 9 -23.87 18.22 -1.54
CA LYS A 9 -23.48 17.76 -2.88
C LYS A 9 -24.55 16.87 -3.50
N GLU A 10 -25.07 15.89 -2.75
CA GLU A 10 -26.13 14.98 -3.21
C GLU A 10 -27.45 15.71 -3.48
N ALA A 11 -27.80 16.69 -2.65
CA ALA A 11 -29.00 17.49 -2.85
C ALA A 11 -28.94 18.36 -4.12
N LEU A 12 -27.75 18.84 -4.50
CA LEU A 12 -27.53 19.64 -5.71
C LEU A 12 -27.33 18.76 -6.95
N GLY A 13 -26.79 17.55 -6.81
CA GLY A 13 -26.34 16.69 -7.89
C GLY A 13 -27.45 15.94 -8.63
N ASN A 14 -28.37 16.68 -9.29
CA ASN A 14 -29.48 16.10 -10.05
C ASN A 14 -29.11 15.65 -11.47
N ASP A 15 -28.05 16.22 -12.04
CA ASP A 15 -27.49 15.85 -13.34
C ASP A 15 -25.98 16.08 -13.35
N ARG A 16 -25.30 15.72 -14.44
CA ARG A 16 -23.84 15.80 -14.54
C ARG A 16 -23.29 17.21 -14.35
N LYS A 17 -23.97 18.21 -14.86
CA LYS A 17 -23.58 19.63 -14.72
C LYS A 17 -23.74 20.09 -13.27
N ALA A 18 -24.83 19.72 -12.63
CA ALA A 18 -25.10 20.00 -11.22
C ALA A 18 -24.05 19.34 -10.30
N TRP A 19 -23.66 18.11 -10.58
CA TRP A 19 -22.55 17.45 -9.89
C TRP A 19 -21.23 18.19 -10.07
N ALA A 20 -20.92 18.68 -11.28
CA ALA A 20 -19.72 19.47 -11.52
C ALA A 20 -19.73 20.77 -10.68
N TYR A 21 -20.86 21.44 -10.58
CA TYR A 21 -21.02 22.60 -9.70
C TYR A 21 -20.90 22.24 -8.22
N ALA A 22 -21.45 21.10 -7.78
CA ALA A 22 -21.36 20.64 -6.41
C ALA A 22 -19.91 20.37 -5.96
N ARG A 23 -19.04 19.96 -6.91
CA ARG A 23 -17.59 19.74 -6.68
C ARG A 23 -16.73 20.98 -6.88
N LEU A 24 -17.28 22.07 -7.37
CA LEU A 24 -16.51 23.27 -7.69
C LEU A 24 -15.78 23.85 -6.46
N GLY A 25 -16.39 23.82 -5.30
CA GLY A 25 -15.81 24.28 -4.02
C GLY A 25 -14.57 23.47 -3.62
N ASP A 26 -14.51 22.20 -3.96
CA ASP A 26 -13.38 21.31 -3.61
C ASP A 26 -12.07 21.75 -4.29
N MET A 27 -12.13 22.50 -5.38
CA MET A 27 -10.97 23.02 -6.11
C MET A 27 -10.51 24.41 -5.63
N PHE A 28 -11.34 25.11 -4.89
CA PHE A 28 -11.09 26.47 -4.42
C PHE A 28 -11.15 26.53 -2.89
N THR A 29 -10.39 25.65 -2.26
CA THR A 29 -10.20 25.60 -0.82
C THR A 29 -9.28 26.73 -0.35
N GLU A 30 -8.93 26.76 0.93
CA GLU A 30 -8.14 27.78 1.58
C GLU A 30 -6.82 28.08 0.85
N ARG A 31 -6.42 29.34 0.88
CA ARG A 31 -5.13 29.74 0.31
C ARG A 31 -4.00 29.38 1.27
N ILE A 32 -3.39 28.23 1.04
CA ILE A 32 -2.17 27.81 1.72
C ILE A 32 -0.99 28.46 1.00
N PRO A 33 -0.11 29.20 1.68
CA PRO A 33 1.08 29.79 1.07
C PRO A 33 1.95 28.74 0.36
N ALA A 34 2.52 29.13 -0.77
CA ALA A 34 3.32 28.21 -1.60
C ALA A 34 4.51 27.62 -0.83
N GLU A 35 5.16 28.41 0.02
CA GLU A 35 6.28 27.95 0.85
C GLU A 35 5.85 26.91 1.89
N VAL A 36 4.60 26.95 2.37
CA VAL A 36 4.08 25.93 3.30
C VAL A 36 3.80 24.62 2.57
N LYS A 37 3.21 24.70 1.37
CA LYS A 37 3.01 23.53 0.51
C LYS A 37 4.34 22.91 0.08
N GLN A 38 5.31 23.72 -0.30
CA GLN A 38 6.64 23.25 -0.69
C GLN A 38 7.33 22.54 0.46
N ALA A 39 7.30 23.12 1.67
CA ALA A 39 7.90 22.50 2.84
C ALA A 39 7.24 21.14 3.19
N ALA A 40 5.95 20.97 2.97
CA ALA A 40 5.28 19.69 3.13
C ALA A 40 5.76 18.68 2.06
N ALA A 41 5.79 19.07 0.79
CA ALA A 41 6.28 18.23 -0.30
C ALA A 41 7.75 17.82 -0.13
N ASP A 42 8.60 18.74 0.36
CA ASP A 42 10.00 18.44 0.68
C ASP A 42 10.10 17.39 1.79
N THR A 43 9.24 17.48 2.81
CA THR A 43 9.20 16.51 3.92
C THR A 43 8.74 15.14 3.46
N GLU A 44 7.72 15.06 2.60
CA GLU A 44 7.26 13.80 1.98
C GLU A 44 8.37 13.18 1.13
N SER A 45 9.04 13.99 0.29
CA SER A 45 10.16 13.53 -0.54
C SER A 45 11.34 13.01 0.30
N ASP A 46 11.64 13.67 1.41
CA ASP A 46 12.69 13.26 2.34
C ASP A 46 12.33 11.93 3.05
N ALA A 47 11.05 11.73 3.37
CA ALA A 47 10.55 10.45 3.89
C ALA A 47 10.68 9.31 2.86
N ASP A 48 10.32 9.57 1.60
CA ASP A 48 10.45 8.60 0.51
C ASP A 48 11.91 8.22 0.24
N ILE A 49 12.81 9.19 0.25
CA ILE A 49 14.26 8.94 0.11
C ILE A 49 14.76 8.07 1.27
N TYR A 50 14.37 8.38 2.50
CA TYR A 50 14.72 7.57 3.67
C TYR A 50 14.26 6.12 3.51
N ILE A 51 13.02 5.90 3.08
CA ILE A 51 12.48 4.56 2.86
C ILE A 51 13.23 3.84 1.73
N ALA A 52 13.48 4.51 0.61
CA ALA A 52 14.13 3.93 -0.56
C ALA A 52 15.60 3.57 -0.32
N ASP A 53 16.26 4.34 0.51
CA ASP A 53 17.69 4.16 0.82
C ASP A 53 17.95 3.26 2.03
N TYR A 54 16.92 2.85 2.77
CA TYR A 54 17.08 1.96 3.92
C TYR A 54 17.12 0.49 3.46
N ASN A 55 18.30 -0.01 3.09
CA ASN A 55 18.46 -1.37 2.60
C ASN A 55 19.30 -2.22 3.57
N ILE A 56 18.89 -3.46 3.75
CA ILE A 56 19.61 -4.49 4.52
C ILE A 56 20.09 -5.56 3.55
N TYR A 57 21.39 -5.89 3.58
CA TYR A 57 21.98 -6.93 2.78
C TYR A 57 21.74 -8.29 3.45
N MET A 58 20.71 -8.99 3.03
CA MET A 58 20.25 -10.24 3.63
C MET A 58 21.27 -11.36 3.53
N GLY A 59 22.09 -11.38 2.45
CA GLY A 59 23.16 -12.35 2.25
C GLY A 59 24.30 -12.26 3.26
N HIS A 60 24.39 -11.16 4.02
CA HIS A 60 25.38 -10.93 5.07
C HIS A 60 24.84 -11.13 6.49
N LEU A 61 23.61 -11.64 6.60
CA LEU A 61 23.00 -11.92 7.90
C LEU A 61 23.43 -13.27 8.45
N LEU A 62 23.79 -13.28 9.72
CA LEU A 62 24.23 -14.48 10.42
C LEU A 62 23.13 -15.04 11.32
N THR A 63 22.91 -16.35 11.23
CA THR A 63 22.15 -17.08 12.23
C THR A 63 22.90 -17.08 13.56
N PRO A 64 22.27 -17.49 14.68
CA PRO A 64 22.96 -17.68 15.97
C PRO A 64 24.15 -18.64 15.90
N LYS A 65 24.25 -19.45 14.84
CA LYS A 65 25.36 -20.40 14.58
C LYS A 65 26.41 -19.82 13.60
N GLY A 66 26.34 -18.54 13.27
CA GLY A 66 27.29 -17.88 12.37
C GLY A 66 27.17 -18.28 10.89
N LYS A 67 25.98 -18.75 10.44
CA LYS A 67 25.75 -19.14 9.04
C LYS A 67 24.86 -18.14 8.32
N THR A 68 25.14 -17.88 7.05
CA THR A 68 24.24 -17.18 6.13
C THR A 68 23.18 -18.13 5.58
N ILE A 69 21.96 -17.65 5.38
CA ILE A 69 20.80 -18.45 4.92
C ILE A 69 20.06 -17.82 3.74
N PHE A 70 20.44 -16.60 3.36
CA PHE A 70 19.89 -15.90 2.20
C PHE A 70 20.92 -15.85 1.06
N PRO A 71 20.47 -15.65 -0.20
CA PRO A 71 21.38 -15.42 -1.32
C PRO A 71 22.32 -14.24 -1.05
N SER A 72 23.59 -14.36 -1.47
CA SER A 72 24.65 -13.40 -1.17
C SER A 72 24.40 -11.98 -1.71
N ASP A 73 23.61 -11.85 -2.77
CA ASP A 73 23.27 -10.59 -3.45
C ASP A 73 21.89 -10.03 -3.04
N MET A 74 21.21 -10.71 -2.12
CA MET A 74 19.86 -10.34 -1.70
C MET A 74 19.85 -9.14 -0.78
N ARG A 75 19.08 -8.11 -1.16
CA ARG A 75 18.76 -6.92 -0.35
C ARG A 75 17.26 -6.83 -0.12
N LEU A 76 16.87 -6.32 1.03
CA LEU A 76 15.47 -6.02 1.36
C LEU A 76 15.34 -4.58 1.87
N LEU A 77 14.23 -3.93 1.52
CA LEU A 77 13.81 -2.67 2.13
C LEU A 77 13.19 -2.90 3.50
N CYS A 78 13.14 -1.86 4.32
CA CYS A 78 12.66 -1.91 5.71
C CYS A 78 11.12 -1.99 5.89
N HIS A 79 10.37 -2.46 4.90
CA HIS A 79 8.90 -2.45 4.94
C HIS A 79 8.27 -3.63 4.19
N TRP A 80 7.55 -3.39 3.09
CA TRP A 80 6.81 -4.43 2.34
C TRP A 80 7.65 -5.65 1.95
N ASN A 81 8.91 -5.44 1.55
CA ASN A 81 9.76 -6.54 1.12
C ASN A 81 10.06 -7.53 2.26
N LEU A 82 10.19 -7.04 3.51
CA LEU A 82 10.36 -7.91 4.68
C LEU A 82 9.12 -8.76 4.91
N ARG A 83 7.94 -8.15 4.89
CA ARG A 83 6.65 -8.85 5.03
C ARG A 83 6.46 -9.91 3.95
N ASP A 84 6.77 -9.55 2.72
CA ASP A 84 6.61 -10.46 1.59
C ASP A 84 7.63 -11.60 1.64
N GLU A 85 8.83 -11.35 2.14
CA GLU A 85 9.81 -12.41 2.35
C GLU A 85 9.34 -13.41 3.42
N ILE A 86 8.66 -12.95 4.47
CA ILE A 86 8.00 -13.86 5.41
C ILE A 86 6.99 -14.75 4.67
N LYS A 87 6.10 -14.16 3.85
CA LYS A 87 5.09 -14.90 3.08
C LYS A 87 5.71 -15.88 2.08
N ALA A 88 6.76 -15.48 1.37
CA ALA A 88 7.48 -16.31 0.39
C ALA A 88 8.13 -17.56 1.00
N ASN A 89 8.28 -17.62 2.30
CA ASN A 89 8.89 -18.74 3.00
C ASN A 89 7.92 -19.62 3.80
N TYR A 90 6.59 -19.38 3.72
CA TYR A 90 5.59 -20.11 4.48
C TYR A 90 5.59 -21.63 4.27
N ASN A 91 5.80 -22.07 3.04
CA ASN A 91 5.72 -23.50 2.67
C ASN A 91 7.08 -24.19 2.50
N LYS A 92 8.18 -23.53 2.90
CA LYS A 92 9.55 -24.04 2.73
C LYS A 92 10.09 -24.82 3.97
N GLY A 93 9.21 -25.34 4.79
CA GLY A 93 9.56 -26.19 5.92
C GLY A 93 10.48 -25.53 6.96
N LYS A 94 11.47 -26.28 7.47
CA LYS A 94 12.37 -25.78 8.51
C LYS A 94 13.25 -24.63 8.05
N GLU A 95 13.75 -24.67 6.84
CA GLU A 95 14.58 -23.62 6.24
C GLU A 95 13.75 -22.32 6.07
N GLY A 96 12.53 -22.43 5.58
CA GLY A 96 11.62 -21.29 5.47
C GLY A 96 11.30 -20.69 6.84
N LEU A 97 11.08 -21.51 7.86
CA LEU A 97 10.82 -21.03 9.22
C LEU A 97 12.02 -20.27 9.80
N GLU A 98 13.25 -20.74 9.53
CA GLU A 98 14.47 -20.05 9.99
C GLU A 98 14.61 -18.68 9.33
N LYS A 99 14.33 -18.57 8.03
CA LYS A 99 14.29 -17.29 7.30
C LYS A 99 13.20 -16.35 7.84
N GLN A 100 11.99 -16.84 8.06
CA GLN A 100 10.89 -16.05 8.63
C GLN A 100 11.25 -15.48 10.00
N ARG A 101 11.83 -16.29 10.88
CA ARG A 101 12.27 -15.84 12.20
C ARG A 101 13.31 -14.75 12.12
N MET A 102 14.29 -14.89 11.23
CA MET A 102 15.33 -13.86 11.05
C MET A 102 14.73 -12.54 10.53
N VAL A 103 13.85 -12.58 9.54
CA VAL A 103 13.16 -11.40 9.05
C VAL A 103 12.32 -10.75 10.16
N TYR A 104 11.66 -11.53 10.97
CA TYR A 104 10.87 -11.04 12.09
C TYR A 104 11.72 -10.31 13.13
N GLU A 105 12.91 -10.84 13.48
CA GLU A 105 13.86 -10.16 14.34
C GLU A 105 14.34 -8.83 13.76
N ILE A 106 14.61 -8.78 12.44
CA ILE A 106 14.97 -7.55 11.75
C ILE A 106 13.84 -6.51 11.87
N MET A 107 12.59 -6.92 11.65
CA MET A 107 11.44 -6.02 11.77
C MET A 107 11.35 -5.40 13.17
N LYS A 108 11.54 -6.18 14.22
CA LYS A 108 11.56 -5.68 15.60
C LYS A 108 12.66 -4.64 15.80
N ARG A 109 13.88 -4.91 15.28
CA ARG A 109 15.01 -3.99 15.41
C ARG A 109 14.84 -2.71 14.59
N ILE A 110 14.21 -2.77 13.43
CA ILE A 110 13.83 -1.56 12.67
C ILE A 110 12.88 -0.70 13.49
N ILE A 111 11.87 -1.31 14.12
CA ILE A 111 10.89 -0.59 14.94
C ILE A 111 11.55 0.05 16.16
N SER A 112 12.46 -0.66 16.82
CA SER A 112 13.20 -0.16 17.98
C SER A 112 14.42 0.69 17.61
N GLN A 113 14.71 0.89 16.30
CA GLN A 113 15.87 1.66 15.80
C GLN A 113 17.21 1.20 16.40
N GLU A 114 17.36 -0.12 16.52
CA GLU A 114 18.56 -0.77 17.10
C GLU A 114 19.50 -1.36 16.04
N ILE A 115 19.24 -1.17 14.77
CA ILE A 115 20.11 -1.67 13.71
C ILE A 115 21.41 -0.87 13.69
N PRO A 116 22.59 -1.53 13.68
CA PRO A 116 23.85 -0.82 13.54
C PRO A 116 23.89 -0.03 12.22
N LYS A 117 24.32 1.24 12.26
CA LYS A 117 24.43 2.10 11.06
C LYS A 117 25.27 1.47 9.96
N GLU A 118 26.27 0.73 10.36
CA GLU A 118 27.23 0.05 9.50
C GLU A 118 26.57 -1.01 8.61
N VAL A 119 25.43 -1.55 9.04
CA VAL A 119 24.64 -2.57 8.29
C VAL A 119 23.76 -1.93 7.22
N ILE A 120 23.30 -0.70 7.44
CA ILE A 120 22.36 -0.04 6.54
C ILE A 120 23.10 0.41 5.27
N ASN A 121 22.60 -0.01 4.11
CA ASN A 121 23.19 0.28 2.80
C ASN A 121 24.64 -0.19 2.62
N SER A 122 25.07 -1.19 3.37
CA SER A 122 26.45 -1.71 3.33
C SER A 122 26.48 -3.23 3.16
N ASP A 123 27.31 -3.69 2.24
CA ASP A 123 27.64 -5.10 2.01
C ASP A 123 29.00 -5.51 2.62
N ARG A 124 29.56 -4.65 3.49
CA ARG A 124 30.91 -4.84 4.05
C ARG A 124 30.91 -5.60 5.36
N TYR A 125 29.77 -5.66 6.03
CA TYR A 125 29.66 -6.17 7.39
C TYR A 125 28.72 -7.36 7.44
N GLU A 126 29.01 -8.31 8.31
CA GLU A 126 28.12 -9.38 8.71
C GLU A 126 27.38 -8.97 9.99
N TRP A 127 26.12 -9.31 10.09
CA TRP A 127 25.31 -8.95 11.25
C TRP A 127 24.43 -10.11 11.72
N ASN A 128 24.47 -10.37 13.03
CA ASN A 128 23.56 -11.29 13.68
C ASN A 128 22.38 -10.50 14.30
N PRO A 129 21.18 -10.51 13.71
CA PRO A 129 20.05 -9.73 14.21
C PRO A 129 19.52 -10.22 15.55
N TYR A 130 19.78 -11.47 15.94
CA TYR A 130 19.33 -12.01 17.23
C TYR A 130 20.13 -11.45 18.40
N ALA A 131 21.44 -11.51 18.30
CA ALA A 131 22.35 -10.98 19.32
C ALA A 131 22.69 -9.52 19.14
N ASN A 132 22.31 -8.93 17.99
CA ASN A 132 22.70 -7.59 17.56
C ASN A 132 24.23 -7.38 17.52
N THR A 133 24.96 -8.40 17.07
CA THR A 133 26.42 -8.35 16.96
C THR A 133 26.86 -8.11 15.51
N LEU A 134 27.80 -7.21 15.35
CA LEU A 134 28.41 -6.82 14.07
C LEU A 134 29.78 -7.50 13.94
N SER A 135 30.11 -7.97 12.73
CA SER A 135 31.43 -8.49 12.42
C SER A 135 31.91 -8.10 11.02
N GLN A 136 33.23 -8.12 10.83
CA GLN A 136 33.86 -7.94 9.54
C GLN A 136 35.03 -8.88 9.42
N ALA A 137 35.02 -9.72 8.36
CA ALA A 137 36.05 -10.73 8.13
C ALA A 137 36.30 -11.62 9.38
N GLY A 138 35.25 -11.98 10.08
CA GLY A 138 35.29 -12.83 11.29
C GLY A 138 35.70 -12.11 12.59
N ASN A 139 35.98 -10.81 12.56
CA ASN A 139 36.26 -10.02 13.76
C ASN A 139 35.00 -9.32 14.23
N GLU A 140 34.66 -9.49 15.51
CA GLU A 140 33.54 -8.77 16.13
C GLU A 140 33.87 -7.28 16.28
N LEU A 141 32.91 -6.43 15.97
CA LEU A 141 33.02 -4.97 16.04
C LEU A 141 31.89 -4.41 16.92
N GLU A 142 32.15 -3.27 17.52
CA GLU A 142 31.12 -2.49 18.19
C GLU A 142 30.34 -1.70 17.14
N GLY A 143 29.01 -2.01 17.02
CA GLY A 143 28.11 -1.30 16.10
C GLY A 143 27.64 0.02 16.71
N THR A 144 27.45 1.02 15.87
CA THR A 144 26.84 2.30 16.27
C THR A 144 25.32 2.22 16.05
N PRO A 145 24.48 2.24 17.09
CA PRO A 145 23.03 2.27 16.92
C PRO A 145 22.59 3.42 16.02
N GLU A 146 21.61 3.18 15.15
CA GLU A 146 20.99 4.26 14.40
C GLU A 146 20.27 5.24 15.34
N SER A 147 20.22 6.51 14.95
CA SER A 147 19.38 7.49 15.63
C SER A 147 17.89 7.15 15.33
N PRO A 148 16.92 7.68 16.11
CA PRO A 148 15.50 7.45 15.85
C PRO A 148 15.01 8.18 14.57
N ALA A 149 15.71 7.97 13.46
CA ALA A 149 15.49 8.65 12.19
C ALA A 149 14.09 8.38 11.63
N ARG A 150 13.59 7.16 11.74
CA ARG A 150 12.22 6.79 11.37
C ARG A 150 11.19 7.71 12.04
N TYR A 151 11.30 7.86 13.33
CA TYR A 151 10.38 8.68 14.13
C TYR A 151 10.58 10.18 13.92
N GLN A 152 11.81 10.60 13.62
CA GLN A 152 12.07 11.98 13.22
C GLN A 152 11.39 12.33 11.89
N LYS A 153 11.36 11.42 10.90
CA LYS A 153 10.62 11.63 9.64
C LYS A 153 9.11 11.74 9.89
N MET A 154 8.56 10.91 10.76
CA MET A 154 7.14 11.00 11.15
C MET A 154 6.82 12.34 11.80
N LEU A 155 7.65 12.84 12.74
CA LEU A 155 7.49 14.15 13.34
C LEU A 155 7.64 15.31 12.34
N ASN A 156 8.55 15.18 11.39
CA ASN A 156 8.70 16.18 10.34
C ASN A 156 7.42 16.31 9.51
N ASN A 157 6.82 15.19 9.13
CA ASN A 157 5.53 15.17 8.44
C ASN A 157 4.42 15.77 9.31
N PHE A 158 4.34 15.39 10.58
CA PHE A 158 3.38 15.96 11.52
C PHE A 158 3.52 17.48 11.62
N ASN A 159 4.73 17.99 11.79
CA ASN A 159 5.00 19.43 11.89
C ASN A 159 4.65 20.17 10.58
N ALA A 160 4.91 19.56 9.43
CA ALA A 160 4.52 20.12 8.14
C ALA A 160 2.99 20.21 8.00
N MET A 161 2.27 19.15 8.40
CA MET A 161 0.81 19.12 8.37
C MET A 161 0.18 20.10 9.36
N GLN A 162 0.73 20.26 10.57
CA GLN A 162 0.29 21.28 11.52
C GLN A 162 0.42 22.72 10.98
N ARG A 163 1.42 22.99 10.13
CA ARG A 163 1.52 24.30 9.47
C ARG A 163 0.38 24.51 8.47
N ILE A 164 -0.06 23.45 7.77
CA ILE A 164 -1.21 23.48 6.86
C ILE A 164 -2.51 23.65 7.65
N ASP A 165 -2.66 22.97 8.79
CA ASP A 165 -3.86 23.03 9.65
C ASP A 165 -4.24 24.46 10.03
N LYS A 166 -3.24 25.34 10.21
CA LYS A 166 -3.45 26.78 10.53
C LYS A 166 -4.20 27.54 9.43
N TYR A 167 -4.13 27.07 8.20
CA TYR A 167 -4.78 27.68 7.03
C TYR A 167 -6.10 27.01 6.68
N THR A 168 -6.23 25.71 6.94
CA THR A 168 -7.46 24.95 6.65
C THR A 168 -8.46 25.02 7.80
N GLY A 169 -7.99 25.21 9.03
CA GLY A 169 -8.81 25.13 10.25
C GLY A 169 -9.12 23.70 10.69
N ASN A 170 -8.72 22.69 9.93
CA ASN A 170 -8.94 21.27 10.18
C ASN A 170 -7.62 20.55 10.42
N THR A 171 -7.62 19.52 11.27
CA THR A 171 -6.46 18.67 11.48
C THR A 171 -6.16 17.83 10.24
N TYR A 172 -4.94 17.31 10.12
CA TYR A 172 -4.62 16.37 9.05
C TYR A 172 -5.48 15.10 9.11
N ILE A 173 -5.87 14.66 10.31
CA ILE A 173 -6.82 13.55 10.49
C ILE A 173 -8.16 13.88 9.83
N ASP A 174 -8.73 15.06 10.12
CA ASP A 174 -10.01 15.49 9.54
C ASP A 174 -9.92 15.61 8.02
N ARG A 175 -8.82 16.16 7.51
CA ARG A 175 -8.60 16.24 6.04
C ARG A 175 -8.54 14.87 5.39
N LYS A 176 -7.87 13.89 6.02
CA LYS A 176 -7.76 12.54 5.46
C LYS A 176 -9.06 11.75 5.53
N PHE A 177 -9.82 11.88 6.59
CA PHE A 177 -11.05 11.11 6.76
C PHE A 177 -12.29 11.87 6.33
N THR A 178 -12.57 13.02 6.90
CA THR A 178 -13.81 13.77 6.60
C THR A 178 -13.79 14.39 5.21
N GLU A 179 -12.66 14.96 4.79
CA GLU A 179 -12.57 15.67 3.49
C GLU A 179 -12.22 14.71 2.33
N ASP A 180 -11.21 13.83 2.49
CA ASP A 180 -10.77 12.93 1.43
C ASP A 180 -11.63 11.67 1.33
N MET A 181 -11.79 10.94 2.44
CA MET A 181 -12.53 9.67 2.47
C MET A 181 -14.03 9.85 2.66
N GLU A 182 -14.46 11.07 3.02
CA GLU A 182 -15.86 11.42 3.26
C GLU A 182 -16.52 10.56 4.35
N ILE A 183 -15.74 10.17 5.38
CA ILE A 183 -16.19 9.43 6.57
C ILE A 183 -15.52 10.02 7.82
N ASP A 184 -16.24 10.07 8.94
CA ASP A 184 -15.67 10.49 10.22
C ASP A 184 -14.67 9.44 10.73
N VAL A 185 -13.53 9.89 11.26
CA VAL A 185 -12.50 8.99 11.79
C VAL A 185 -12.99 8.11 12.94
N ASN A 186 -13.93 8.61 13.76
CA ASN A 186 -14.50 7.82 14.85
C ASN A 186 -15.39 6.68 14.31
N ASP A 187 -16.08 6.90 13.19
CA ASP A 187 -16.84 5.85 12.51
C ASP A 187 -15.89 4.81 11.91
N VAL A 188 -14.75 5.23 11.35
CA VAL A 188 -13.70 4.30 10.87
C VAL A 188 -13.17 3.44 12.01
N GLU A 189 -12.81 4.05 13.13
CA GLU A 189 -12.33 3.32 14.32
C GLU A 189 -13.39 2.35 14.86
N ALA A 190 -14.65 2.76 14.92
CA ALA A 190 -15.74 1.90 15.37
C ALA A 190 -15.96 0.69 14.45
N LEU A 191 -15.92 0.91 13.14
CA LEU A 191 -16.03 -0.18 12.15
C LEU A 191 -14.84 -1.16 12.25
N PHE A 192 -13.63 -0.63 12.40
CA PHE A 192 -12.43 -1.47 12.52
C PHE A 192 -12.40 -2.21 13.86
N ASP A 193 -12.81 -1.57 14.96
CA ASP A 193 -12.94 -2.24 16.26
C ASP A 193 -13.94 -3.39 16.20
N GLN A 194 -15.09 -3.19 15.59
CA GLN A 194 -16.09 -4.24 15.41
C GLN A 194 -15.55 -5.40 14.57
N PHE A 195 -14.89 -5.11 13.46
CA PHE A 195 -14.32 -6.13 12.57
C PHE A 195 -13.18 -6.91 13.25
N LEU A 196 -12.22 -6.18 13.83
CA LEU A 196 -11.04 -6.78 14.47
C LEU A 196 -11.39 -7.60 15.72
N SER A 197 -12.54 -7.33 16.35
CA SER A 197 -13.06 -8.04 17.51
C SER A 197 -13.92 -9.26 17.16
N ALA A 198 -14.15 -9.53 15.85
CA ALA A 198 -14.99 -10.62 15.42
C ALA A 198 -14.40 -11.99 15.82
N PRO A 199 -15.14 -12.84 16.58
CA PRO A 199 -14.62 -14.12 17.07
C PRO A 199 -14.29 -15.11 15.94
N GLU A 200 -14.91 -14.97 14.79
CA GLU A 200 -14.74 -15.79 13.59
C GLU A 200 -13.31 -15.67 13.02
N LEU A 201 -12.60 -14.58 13.27
CA LEU A 201 -11.24 -14.36 12.78
C LEU A 201 -10.26 -15.43 13.27
N LYS A 202 -10.51 -16.00 14.44
CA LYS A 202 -9.70 -17.13 14.96
C LYS A 202 -9.85 -18.39 14.09
N GLU A 203 -11.05 -18.67 13.62
CA GLU A 203 -11.29 -19.82 12.73
C GLU A 203 -10.76 -19.54 11.31
N VAL A 204 -10.94 -18.32 10.81
CA VAL A 204 -10.33 -17.89 9.55
C VAL A 204 -8.81 -18.09 9.61
N GLY A 205 -8.14 -17.63 10.68
CA GLY A 205 -6.71 -17.81 10.87
C GLY A 205 -6.26 -19.27 10.87
N LYS A 206 -7.04 -20.17 11.48
CA LYS A 206 -6.75 -21.62 11.45
C LYS A 206 -6.86 -22.22 10.04
N ILE A 207 -7.83 -21.77 9.24
CA ILE A 207 -8.01 -22.23 7.85
C ILE A 207 -6.84 -21.73 7.01
N ILE A 208 -6.55 -20.43 7.06
CA ILE A 208 -5.46 -19.80 6.32
C ILE A 208 -4.11 -20.44 6.68
N SER A 209 -3.83 -20.65 7.97
CA SER A 209 -2.56 -21.24 8.43
C SER A 209 -2.32 -22.67 7.95
N LYS A 210 -3.38 -23.45 7.70
CA LYS A 210 -3.26 -24.81 7.15
C LYS A 210 -2.98 -24.81 5.65
N ARG A 211 -3.31 -23.73 4.96
CA ARG A 211 -3.26 -23.65 3.50
C ARG A 211 -1.96 -23.02 2.97
N LEU A 212 -1.05 -22.65 3.82
CA LEU A 212 0.23 -21.98 3.58
C LEU A 212 0.71 -22.01 2.11
N GLY A 213 0.43 -20.94 1.39
CA GLY A 213 0.86 -20.73 0.01
C GLY A 213 -0.18 -21.18 -1.03
N ARG A 214 -0.26 -20.43 -2.13
CA ARG A 214 -0.93 -20.90 -3.35
C ARG A 214 -0.15 -22.11 -3.85
N ASN A 215 -0.82 -23.15 -4.32
CA ASN A 215 -0.22 -24.33 -4.98
C ASN A 215 0.39 -23.98 -6.36
N LEU A 216 0.95 -22.78 -6.50
CA LEU A 216 1.57 -22.30 -7.72
C LEU A 216 3.08 -22.43 -7.59
N ASP A 217 3.69 -22.97 -8.62
CA ASP A 217 5.15 -23.03 -8.73
C ASP A 217 5.70 -21.60 -8.97
N GLU A 218 6.11 -20.95 -7.89
CA GLU A 218 6.61 -19.58 -7.92
C GLU A 218 7.83 -19.43 -8.87
N ASN A 219 8.66 -20.47 -9.00
CA ASN A 219 9.80 -20.44 -9.90
C ASN A 219 9.35 -20.39 -11.35
N LYS A 220 8.33 -21.17 -11.73
CA LYS A 220 7.77 -21.12 -13.08
C LYS A 220 7.10 -19.78 -13.37
N LEU A 221 6.39 -19.21 -12.40
CA LEU A 221 5.80 -17.88 -12.53
C LEU A 221 6.89 -16.82 -12.73
N ASN A 222 7.95 -16.86 -11.94
CA ASN A 222 9.08 -15.96 -12.08
C ASN A 222 9.77 -16.09 -13.43
N GLU A 223 9.99 -17.30 -13.93
CA GLU A 223 10.57 -17.56 -15.23
C GLU A 223 9.69 -17.01 -16.37
N GLN A 224 8.38 -17.26 -16.29
CA GLN A 224 7.41 -16.76 -17.25
C GLN A 224 7.37 -15.23 -17.29
N THR A 225 7.25 -14.58 -16.13
CA THR A 225 7.16 -13.12 -16.07
C THR A 225 8.47 -12.42 -16.46
N ARG A 226 9.63 -12.98 -16.10
CA ARG A 226 10.95 -12.48 -16.56
C ARG A 226 11.10 -12.56 -18.07
N THR A 227 10.63 -13.66 -18.67
CA THR A 227 10.65 -13.83 -20.12
C THR A 227 9.71 -12.86 -20.82
N LEU A 228 8.50 -12.66 -20.28
CA LEU A 228 7.50 -11.77 -20.86
C LEU A 228 7.86 -10.29 -20.71
N TYR A 229 8.48 -9.91 -19.58
CA TYR A 229 8.74 -8.53 -19.19
C TYR A 229 10.21 -8.35 -18.73
N PRO A 230 11.17 -8.49 -19.67
CA PRO A 230 12.60 -8.39 -19.35
C PRO A 230 13.02 -6.98 -18.93
N ASP A 231 12.29 -5.95 -19.37
CA ASP A 231 12.56 -4.54 -19.09
C ASP A 231 11.30 -3.68 -19.16
N ALA A 232 11.43 -2.41 -18.73
CA ALA A 232 10.32 -1.45 -18.71
C ALA A 232 9.79 -1.12 -20.11
N VAL A 233 10.65 -1.07 -21.11
CA VAL A 233 10.27 -0.78 -22.49
C VAL A 233 9.38 -1.90 -23.05
N THR A 234 9.75 -3.15 -22.77
CA THR A 234 8.96 -4.32 -23.18
C THR A 234 7.62 -4.35 -22.44
N MET A 235 7.60 -4.03 -21.13
CA MET A 235 6.34 -3.94 -20.38
C MET A 235 5.43 -2.86 -20.98
N GLU A 236 5.95 -1.67 -21.28
CA GLU A 236 5.17 -0.58 -21.88
C GLU A 236 4.57 -0.99 -23.22
N LYS A 237 5.35 -1.63 -24.10
CA LYS A 237 4.86 -2.12 -25.39
C LYS A 237 3.77 -3.18 -25.28
N LYS A 238 3.68 -3.88 -24.16
CA LYS A 238 2.69 -4.94 -23.90
C LYS A 238 1.44 -4.45 -23.19
N LEU A 239 1.36 -3.20 -22.75
CA LEU A 239 0.15 -2.65 -22.12
C LEU A 239 -1.10 -2.79 -23.00
N PRO A 240 -1.07 -2.52 -24.34
CA PRO A 240 -2.22 -2.76 -25.19
C PRO A 240 -2.66 -4.23 -25.21
N GLU A 241 -1.72 -5.17 -25.24
CA GLU A 241 -2.03 -6.61 -25.21
C GLU A 241 -2.75 -7.02 -23.91
N ILE A 242 -2.30 -6.48 -22.77
CA ILE A 242 -2.94 -6.72 -21.48
C ILE A 242 -4.39 -6.21 -21.50
N LEU A 243 -4.63 -5.01 -22.00
CA LEU A 243 -5.98 -4.46 -22.11
C LEU A 243 -6.87 -5.26 -23.08
N GLN A 244 -6.31 -5.73 -24.20
CA GLN A 244 -7.06 -6.58 -25.13
C GLN A 244 -7.46 -7.92 -24.49
N LYS A 245 -6.59 -8.54 -23.68
CA LYS A 245 -6.93 -9.74 -22.90
C LYS A 245 -8.04 -9.49 -21.90
N LEU A 246 -8.19 -8.25 -21.40
CA LEU A 246 -9.29 -7.80 -20.54
C LEU A 246 -10.56 -7.42 -21.33
N GLY A 247 -10.58 -7.61 -22.65
CA GLY A 247 -11.74 -7.37 -23.50
C GLY A 247 -11.83 -6.00 -24.12
N PHE A 248 -10.85 -5.10 -23.95
CA PHE A 248 -10.83 -3.83 -24.65
C PHE A 248 -10.58 -4.02 -26.15
N SER A 249 -11.28 -3.23 -26.98
CA SER A 249 -10.98 -3.24 -28.42
C SER A 249 -9.54 -2.83 -28.71
N PRO A 250 -8.91 -3.29 -29.80
CA PRO A 250 -7.53 -2.93 -30.13
C PRO A 250 -7.28 -1.42 -30.14
N ASP A 251 -8.18 -0.64 -30.74
CA ASP A 251 -8.06 0.82 -30.84
C ASP A 251 -8.16 1.46 -29.44
N ARG A 252 -9.07 0.98 -28.60
CA ARG A 252 -9.22 1.50 -27.23
C ARG A 252 -8.05 1.12 -26.35
N ALA A 253 -7.57 -0.09 -26.47
CA ALA A 253 -6.39 -0.58 -25.73
C ALA A 253 -5.15 0.26 -26.08
N GLN A 254 -4.92 0.51 -27.37
CA GLN A 254 -3.81 1.35 -27.84
C GLN A 254 -3.98 2.79 -27.36
N TYR A 255 -5.19 3.36 -27.48
CA TYR A 255 -5.48 4.72 -27.02
C TYR A 255 -5.17 4.93 -25.52
N LEU A 256 -5.53 4.00 -24.67
CA LEU A 256 -5.25 4.08 -23.23
C LEU A 256 -3.76 3.90 -22.96
N ALA A 257 -3.14 2.88 -23.57
CA ALA A 257 -1.73 2.56 -23.36
C ALA A 257 -0.78 3.70 -23.80
N ASP A 258 -1.10 4.40 -24.87
CA ASP A 258 -0.29 5.55 -25.36
C ASP A 258 -0.17 6.69 -24.32
N LYS A 259 -1.07 6.70 -23.33
CA LYS A 259 -1.10 7.70 -22.26
C LYS A 259 -0.42 7.24 -20.98
N ILE A 260 0.17 6.05 -21.00
CA ILE A 260 0.83 5.44 -19.85
C ILE A 260 2.29 5.15 -20.20
N ALA A 261 3.22 5.58 -19.37
CA ALA A 261 4.63 5.23 -19.46
C ALA A 261 5.01 4.27 -18.34
N VAL A 262 5.95 3.38 -18.59
CA VAL A 262 6.47 2.44 -17.60
C VAL A 262 7.87 2.86 -17.17
N ASP A 263 8.05 3.09 -15.87
CA ASP A 263 9.34 3.44 -15.28
C ASP A 263 9.80 2.33 -14.32
N PRO A 264 11.09 1.92 -14.36
CA PRO A 264 11.62 1.00 -13.38
C PRO A 264 11.75 1.70 -12.03
N ALA A 265 11.25 1.06 -10.97
CA ALA A 265 11.36 1.53 -9.60
C ALA A 265 12.46 0.77 -8.85
N ARG A 266 13.12 1.43 -7.90
CA ARG A 266 14.06 0.80 -6.97
C ARG A 266 13.36 0.22 -5.75
N GLY A 267 12.21 0.78 -5.37
CA GLY A 267 11.41 0.41 -4.20
C GLY A 267 10.05 -0.17 -4.56
N SER A 268 9.02 0.26 -3.84
CA SER A 268 7.61 -0.13 -4.06
C SER A 268 7.11 0.35 -5.42
N GLY A 269 6.11 -0.35 -5.96
CA GLY A 269 5.34 0.13 -7.10
C GLY A 269 4.53 1.37 -6.75
N HIS A 270 4.29 2.21 -7.75
CA HIS A 270 3.44 3.39 -7.66
C HIS A 270 2.85 3.74 -9.01
N ALA A 271 1.62 4.25 -9.00
CA ALA A 271 0.98 4.84 -10.17
C ALA A 271 0.82 6.34 -9.98
N TRP A 272 1.45 7.13 -10.84
CA TRP A 272 1.26 8.58 -10.85
C TRP A 272 0.37 9.00 -12.00
N GLY A 273 -0.73 9.65 -11.68
CA GLY A 273 -1.63 10.23 -12.66
C GLY A 273 -0.98 11.37 -13.43
N ALA A 274 -1.40 11.58 -14.67
CA ALA A 274 -1.04 12.76 -15.42
C ALA A 274 -1.77 13.99 -14.84
N SER A 275 -1.05 15.10 -14.63
CA SER A 275 -1.63 16.33 -14.08
C SER A 275 -2.52 17.06 -15.09
N MET A 276 -2.35 16.83 -16.39
CA MET A 276 -3.13 17.46 -17.45
C MET A 276 -3.14 16.60 -18.73
N LYS A 277 -4.13 16.83 -19.57
CA LYS A 277 -4.18 16.21 -20.92
C LYS A 277 -2.90 16.52 -21.69
N GLY A 278 -2.38 15.52 -22.40
CA GLY A 278 -1.11 15.61 -23.14
C GLY A 278 0.11 15.10 -22.33
N GLN A 279 0.02 14.99 -21.02
CA GLN A 279 1.01 14.27 -20.22
C GLN A 279 0.66 12.78 -20.14
N ARG A 280 1.68 11.95 -19.92
CA ARG A 280 1.51 10.51 -19.68
C ARG A 280 1.50 10.22 -18.18
N SER A 281 0.58 9.37 -17.73
CA SER A 281 0.65 8.79 -16.42
C SER A 281 1.83 7.82 -16.32
N ARG A 282 2.29 7.51 -15.08
CA ARG A 282 3.50 6.74 -14.84
C ARG A 282 3.19 5.49 -14.05
N LEU A 283 3.38 4.33 -14.67
CA LEU A 283 3.41 3.04 -14.00
C LEU A 283 4.84 2.77 -13.53
N ARG A 284 5.05 2.72 -12.23
CA ARG A 284 6.36 2.42 -11.65
C ARG A 284 6.32 1.07 -10.96
N THR A 285 7.20 0.17 -11.35
CA THR A 285 7.33 -1.15 -10.74
C THR A 285 8.78 -1.62 -10.75
N ARG A 286 9.07 -2.60 -9.89
CA ARG A 286 10.42 -3.14 -9.79
C ARG A 286 10.70 -4.10 -10.95
N ILE A 287 11.69 -3.74 -11.77
CA ILE A 287 12.17 -4.56 -12.88
C ILE A 287 13.69 -4.74 -12.71
N PRO A 288 14.13 -5.83 -12.08
CA PRO A 288 15.56 -6.17 -11.96
C PRO A 288 16.20 -6.43 -13.32
N SER A 289 17.54 -6.45 -13.36
CA SER A 289 18.31 -6.77 -14.58
C SER A 289 18.02 -8.16 -15.17
N GLN A 290 17.52 -9.10 -14.34
CA GLN A 290 17.09 -10.42 -14.80
C GLN A 290 15.66 -10.46 -15.33
N GLY A 291 14.97 -9.32 -15.41
CA GLY A 291 13.56 -9.22 -15.77
C GLY A 291 12.63 -9.21 -14.56
N MET A 292 11.37 -8.85 -14.81
CA MET A 292 10.32 -8.71 -13.80
C MET A 292 9.96 -10.08 -13.22
N ASP A 293 10.11 -10.27 -11.91
CA ASP A 293 9.58 -11.45 -11.23
C ASP A 293 8.05 -11.39 -11.11
N TYR A 294 7.42 -12.50 -10.73
CA TYR A 294 5.95 -12.54 -10.60
C TYR A 294 5.40 -11.53 -9.62
N LYS A 295 6.11 -11.27 -8.53
CA LYS A 295 5.72 -10.26 -7.55
C LYS A 295 5.74 -8.85 -8.15
N GLY A 296 6.81 -8.50 -8.87
CA GLY A 296 6.89 -7.23 -9.60
C GLY A 296 5.78 -7.10 -10.64
N TYR A 297 5.43 -8.19 -11.31
CA TYR A 297 4.32 -8.26 -12.25
C TYR A 297 2.94 -8.07 -11.56
N ASN A 298 2.68 -8.76 -10.46
CA ASN A 298 1.43 -8.63 -9.72
C ASN A 298 1.22 -7.18 -9.25
N ILE A 299 2.28 -6.53 -8.75
CA ILE A 299 2.26 -5.11 -8.40
C ILE A 299 2.04 -4.25 -9.66
N ALA A 300 2.72 -4.57 -10.77
CA ALA A 300 2.56 -3.82 -12.03
C ALA A 300 1.10 -3.83 -12.52
N ILE A 301 0.39 -4.95 -12.39
CA ILE A 301 -1.04 -5.04 -12.77
C ILE A 301 -1.91 -4.19 -11.84
N HIS A 302 -1.60 -4.14 -10.55
CA HIS A 302 -2.26 -3.23 -9.60
C HIS A 302 -2.06 -1.75 -10.00
N GLU A 303 -0.81 -1.33 -10.18
CA GLU A 303 -0.48 0.04 -10.57
C GLU A 303 -1.05 0.40 -11.96
N PHE A 304 -1.12 -0.58 -12.85
CA PHE A 304 -1.75 -0.40 -14.15
C PHE A 304 -3.26 -0.14 -14.03
N GLY A 305 -3.94 -0.78 -13.08
CA GLY A 305 -5.34 -0.48 -12.76
C GLY A 305 -5.54 0.98 -12.39
N HIS A 306 -4.70 1.53 -11.51
CA HIS A 306 -4.69 2.96 -11.19
C HIS A 306 -4.47 3.84 -12.43
N ASN A 307 -3.46 3.52 -13.26
CA ASN A 307 -3.18 4.33 -14.45
C ASN A 307 -4.31 4.30 -15.48
N VAL A 308 -5.00 3.17 -15.65
CA VAL A 308 -6.17 3.06 -16.54
C VAL A 308 -7.32 3.89 -15.97
N GLU A 309 -7.61 3.79 -14.67
CA GLU A 309 -8.61 4.62 -13.99
C GLU A 309 -8.30 6.12 -14.19
N GLN A 310 -7.09 6.56 -13.83
CA GLN A 310 -6.64 7.94 -13.94
C GLN A 310 -6.72 8.46 -15.39
N THR A 311 -6.39 7.62 -16.37
CA THR A 311 -6.46 7.98 -17.79
C THR A 311 -7.91 8.16 -18.25
N ILE A 312 -8.81 7.24 -17.89
CA ILE A 312 -10.24 7.35 -18.21
C ILE A 312 -10.84 8.57 -17.51
N SER A 313 -10.52 8.79 -16.24
CA SER A 313 -10.96 9.95 -15.48
C SER A 313 -10.55 11.26 -16.15
N LEU A 314 -9.30 11.38 -16.57
CA LEU A 314 -8.77 12.61 -17.18
C LEU A 314 -9.33 12.88 -18.59
N TYR A 315 -9.53 11.83 -19.39
CA TYR A 315 -9.85 11.99 -20.81
C TYR A 315 -11.32 11.79 -21.16
N ASP A 316 -12.04 10.95 -20.42
CA ASP A 316 -13.38 10.51 -20.78
C ASP A 316 -14.49 11.06 -19.86
N VAL A 317 -14.15 11.55 -18.67
CA VAL A 317 -15.12 12.23 -17.79
C VAL A 317 -15.50 13.57 -18.42
N ASP A 318 -16.78 13.85 -18.50
CA ASP A 318 -17.38 14.96 -19.24
C ASP A 318 -17.05 16.35 -18.66
N TYR A 319 -16.91 16.44 -17.32
CA TYR A 319 -16.58 17.70 -16.64
C TYR A 319 -15.29 17.57 -15.86
N TYR A 320 -14.37 18.52 -16.04
CA TYR A 320 -13.09 18.52 -15.32
C TYR A 320 -13.24 18.48 -13.79
N MET A 321 -14.27 19.12 -13.25
CA MET A 321 -14.58 19.11 -11.83
C MET A 321 -14.92 17.72 -11.29
N LEU A 322 -15.30 16.81 -12.16
CA LEU A 322 -15.60 15.40 -11.84
C LEU A 322 -14.45 14.46 -12.15
N ASN A 323 -13.27 14.97 -12.54
CA ASN A 323 -12.11 14.13 -12.78
C ASN A 323 -11.74 13.34 -11.51
N GLY A 324 -11.56 12.03 -11.64
CA GLY A 324 -11.21 11.12 -10.56
C GLY A 324 -12.37 10.23 -10.11
N VAL A 325 -12.19 9.65 -8.96
CA VAL A 325 -13.15 8.78 -8.24
C VAL A 325 -13.48 9.43 -6.89
N PRO A 326 -14.46 8.92 -6.12
CA PRO A 326 -14.85 9.55 -4.87
C PRO A 326 -13.71 9.87 -3.91
N ASN A 327 -12.83 8.89 -3.67
CA ASN A 327 -11.68 9.02 -2.78
C ASN A 327 -10.64 7.91 -3.00
N THR A 328 -9.58 7.90 -2.19
CA THR A 328 -8.47 6.93 -2.28
C THR A 328 -8.90 5.48 -2.11
N ALA A 329 -9.94 5.16 -1.32
CA ALA A 329 -10.43 3.79 -1.20
C ALA A 329 -11.01 3.25 -2.52
N PHE A 330 -11.65 4.11 -3.31
CA PHE A 330 -12.20 3.74 -4.61
C PHE A 330 -11.11 3.51 -5.66
N THR A 331 -10.06 4.33 -5.69
CA THR A 331 -8.93 4.08 -6.60
C THR A 331 -8.20 2.78 -6.24
N GLU A 332 -8.04 2.47 -4.94
CA GLU A 332 -7.49 1.17 -4.51
C GLU A 332 -8.40 0.00 -4.94
N ALA A 333 -9.71 0.14 -4.77
CA ALA A 333 -10.64 -0.91 -5.19
C ALA A 333 -10.52 -1.22 -6.68
N LEU A 334 -10.40 -0.19 -7.52
CA LEU A 334 -10.26 -0.34 -8.97
C LEU A 334 -8.93 -0.97 -9.37
N ALA A 335 -7.86 -0.66 -8.66
CA ALA A 335 -6.56 -1.32 -8.84
C ALA A 335 -6.62 -2.81 -8.43
N PHE A 336 -7.30 -3.15 -7.33
CA PHE A 336 -7.52 -4.54 -6.93
C PHE A 336 -8.34 -5.33 -7.94
N VAL A 337 -9.34 -4.71 -8.60
CA VAL A 337 -10.09 -5.32 -9.69
C VAL A 337 -9.18 -5.76 -10.84
N PHE A 338 -8.17 -4.98 -11.18
CA PHE A 338 -7.16 -5.36 -12.17
C PHE A 338 -6.23 -6.44 -11.62
N GLN A 339 -5.69 -6.24 -10.43
CA GLN A 339 -4.71 -7.15 -9.80
C GLN A 339 -5.24 -8.58 -9.66
N LYS A 340 -6.52 -8.75 -9.39
CA LYS A 340 -7.17 -10.07 -9.27
C LYS A 340 -7.05 -10.91 -10.56
N ARG A 341 -6.82 -10.28 -11.71
CA ARG A 341 -6.73 -10.92 -13.02
C ARG A 341 -5.30 -11.27 -13.44
N ASP A 342 -4.34 -11.10 -12.56
CA ASP A 342 -2.91 -11.28 -12.85
C ASP A 342 -2.56 -12.65 -13.46
N LEU A 343 -3.08 -13.74 -12.87
CA LEU A 343 -2.86 -15.10 -13.36
C LEU A 343 -3.60 -15.37 -14.67
N GLU A 344 -4.83 -14.89 -14.81
CA GLU A 344 -5.62 -15.00 -16.04
C GLU A 344 -4.88 -14.33 -17.21
N LEU A 345 -4.30 -13.15 -16.98
CA LEU A 345 -3.51 -12.42 -17.96
C LEU A 345 -2.22 -13.16 -18.38
N LEU A 346 -1.69 -14.01 -17.51
CA LEU A 346 -0.58 -14.93 -17.84
C LEU A 346 -1.05 -16.23 -18.53
N GLY A 347 -2.36 -16.39 -18.75
CA GLY A 347 -2.96 -17.60 -19.32
C GLY A 347 -3.05 -18.78 -18.34
N ILE A 348 -2.93 -18.52 -17.04
CA ILE A 348 -2.99 -19.54 -15.99
C ILE A 348 -4.41 -19.59 -15.44
N LYS A 349 -5.02 -20.77 -15.54
CA LYS A 349 -6.33 -21.07 -14.94
C LYS A 349 -6.12 -21.73 -13.58
N ASP A 350 -6.77 -21.20 -12.57
CA ASP A 350 -6.87 -21.86 -11.28
C ASP A 350 -8.11 -22.77 -11.29
N GLU A 351 -7.86 -24.08 -11.35
CA GLU A 351 -8.92 -25.11 -11.43
C GLU A 351 -9.43 -25.56 -10.05
N ASN A 352 -9.02 -24.87 -8.97
CA ASN A 352 -9.45 -25.22 -7.62
C ASN A 352 -10.96 -24.92 -7.43
N PRO A 353 -11.81 -25.93 -7.15
CA PRO A 353 -13.25 -25.74 -6.98
C PRO A 353 -13.60 -24.89 -5.74
N GLU A 354 -12.67 -24.73 -4.80
CA GLU A 354 -12.84 -23.91 -3.60
C GLU A 354 -12.23 -22.51 -3.74
N LYS A 355 -11.75 -22.16 -4.94
CA LYS A 355 -11.04 -20.88 -5.18
C LYS A 355 -11.82 -19.67 -4.66
N GLU A 356 -13.07 -19.55 -5.05
CA GLU A 356 -13.91 -18.39 -4.69
C GLU A 356 -14.05 -18.22 -3.17
N LYS A 357 -14.29 -19.32 -2.45
CA LYS A 357 -14.37 -19.29 -0.98
C LYS A 357 -13.05 -18.87 -0.35
N MET A 358 -11.96 -19.34 -0.92
CA MET A 358 -10.64 -19.06 -0.38
C MET A 358 -10.19 -17.63 -0.69
N ASP A 359 -10.55 -17.10 -1.85
CA ASP A 359 -10.32 -15.69 -2.18
C ASP A 359 -11.04 -14.76 -1.19
N ILE A 360 -12.24 -15.12 -0.75
CA ILE A 360 -12.97 -14.41 0.30
C ILE A 360 -12.22 -14.47 1.65
N LEU A 361 -11.76 -15.66 2.04
CA LEU A 361 -11.01 -15.80 3.30
C LEU A 361 -9.67 -15.04 3.26
N ASP A 362 -8.96 -15.07 2.14
CA ASP A 362 -7.72 -14.32 1.95
C ASP A 362 -7.97 -12.80 2.03
N LYS A 363 -9.10 -12.31 1.51
CA LYS A 363 -9.51 -10.90 1.66
C LYS A 363 -9.80 -10.55 3.12
N ILE A 364 -10.60 -11.35 3.81
CA ILE A 364 -10.89 -11.15 5.23
C ILE A 364 -9.59 -11.10 6.03
N TRP A 365 -8.65 -12.00 5.73
CA TRP A 365 -7.36 -12.04 6.40
C TRP A 365 -6.47 -10.82 6.09
N SER A 366 -6.47 -10.37 4.84
CA SER A 366 -5.77 -9.15 4.42
C SER A 366 -6.36 -7.89 5.09
N MET A 367 -7.69 -7.82 5.18
CA MET A 367 -8.36 -6.76 5.93
C MET A 367 -8.02 -6.81 7.43
N TYR A 368 -7.97 -8.01 8.02
CA TYR A 368 -7.59 -8.19 9.41
C TYR A 368 -6.19 -7.61 9.70
N GLU A 369 -5.24 -7.87 8.80
CA GLU A 369 -3.90 -7.29 8.89
C GLU A 369 -3.96 -5.75 8.79
N ILE A 370 -4.59 -5.21 7.75
CA ILE A 370 -4.48 -3.78 7.44
C ILE A 370 -5.32 -2.90 8.37
N CYS A 371 -6.47 -3.37 8.87
CA CYS A 371 -7.28 -2.61 9.83
C CYS A 371 -6.53 -2.33 11.12
N GLY A 372 -5.78 -3.30 11.66
CA GLY A 372 -5.00 -3.09 12.89
C GLY A 372 -3.84 -2.12 12.69
N VAL A 373 -3.19 -2.16 11.53
CA VAL A 373 -2.14 -1.18 11.19
C VAL A 373 -2.74 0.22 11.01
N SER A 374 -3.94 0.32 10.40
CA SER A 374 -4.67 1.59 10.28
C SER A 374 -5.06 2.17 11.65
N MET A 375 -5.52 1.31 12.56
CA MET A 375 -5.82 1.72 13.95
C MET A 375 -4.57 2.25 14.66
N LEU A 376 -3.42 1.63 14.42
CA LEU A 376 -2.16 2.11 14.97
C LEU A 376 -1.78 3.48 14.40
N ASP A 377 -1.87 3.65 13.08
CA ASP A 377 -1.54 4.91 12.40
C ASP A 377 -2.43 6.06 12.91
N ILE A 378 -3.75 5.85 12.98
CA ILE A 378 -4.70 6.81 13.55
C ILE A 378 -4.34 7.14 15.00
N SER A 379 -4.06 6.13 15.82
CA SER A 379 -3.71 6.32 17.24
C SER A 379 -2.42 7.10 17.41
N VAL A 380 -1.42 6.87 16.57
CA VAL A 380 -0.15 7.60 16.57
C VAL A 380 -0.37 9.06 16.18
N TRP A 381 -1.18 9.36 15.16
CA TRP A 381 -1.49 10.73 14.78
C TRP A 381 -2.28 11.46 15.87
N LYS A 382 -3.28 10.83 16.49
CA LYS A 382 -3.99 11.38 17.65
C LYS A 382 -3.03 11.67 18.81
N TRP A 383 -2.07 10.76 19.06
CA TRP A 383 -1.06 10.97 20.08
C TRP A 383 -0.15 12.17 19.77
N MET A 384 0.31 12.33 18.53
CA MET A 384 1.13 13.47 18.12
C MET A 384 0.37 14.81 18.29
N TYR A 385 -0.92 14.86 17.95
CA TYR A 385 -1.75 16.06 18.22
C TYR A 385 -1.89 16.37 19.70
N ALA A 386 -1.94 15.34 20.55
CA ALA A 386 -1.96 15.52 22.00
C ALA A 386 -0.57 15.92 22.58
N HIS A 387 0.51 15.66 21.84
CA HIS A 387 1.91 15.90 22.26
C HIS A 387 2.70 16.65 21.18
N PRO A 388 2.31 17.89 20.82
CA PRO A 388 2.84 18.58 19.64
C PRO A 388 4.33 18.97 19.75
N ASN A 389 4.92 18.87 20.93
CA ASN A 389 6.34 19.17 21.19
C ASN A 389 7.16 17.93 21.49
N ALA A 390 6.64 16.73 21.19
CA ALA A 390 7.33 15.48 21.46
C ALA A 390 8.63 15.36 20.64
N THR A 391 9.59 14.71 21.24
CA THR A 391 10.85 14.30 20.60
C THR A 391 10.65 12.99 19.81
N ALA A 392 11.58 12.69 18.91
CA ALA A 392 11.58 11.43 18.17
C ALA A 392 11.66 10.19 19.10
N GLY A 393 12.37 10.28 20.22
CA GLY A 393 12.44 9.23 21.23
C GLY A 393 11.09 8.99 21.92
N GLU A 394 10.42 10.07 22.34
CA GLU A 394 9.09 9.97 22.96
C GLU A 394 8.05 9.41 21.96
N LEU A 395 8.12 9.79 20.67
CA LEU A 395 7.26 9.20 19.64
C LEU A 395 7.57 7.71 19.46
N GLN A 396 8.84 7.31 19.45
CA GLN A 396 9.23 5.90 19.39
C GLN A 396 8.60 5.08 20.53
N GLU A 397 8.72 5.56 21.76
CA GLU A 397 8.12 4.91 22.94
C GLU A 397 6.60 4.81 22.81
N ALA A 398 5.95 5.87 22.35
CA ALA A 398 4.50 5.91 22.12
C ALA A 398 4.06 4.91 21.03
N VAL A 399 4.75 4.85 19.89
CA VAL A 399 4.44 3.91 18.80
C VAL A 399 4.60 2.47 19.27
N ILE A 400 5.68 2.15 19.98
CA ILE A 400 5.91 0.81 20.54
C ILE A 400 4.79 0.43 21.52
N ARG A 401 4.41 1.33 22.43
CA ARG A 401 3.34 1.11 23.40
C ARG A 401 1.98 0.92 22.71
N LEU A 402 1.59 1.82 21.83
CA LEU A 402 0.32 1.74 21.08
C LEU A 402 0.24 0.49 20.20
N SER A 403 1.36 0.09 19.57
CA SER A 403 1.43 -1.14 18.80
C SER A 403 1.14 -2.37 19.66
N LYS A 404 1.73 -2.46 20.85
CA LYS A 404 1.47 -3.56 21.83
C LYS A 404 0.03 -3.55 22.32
N GLU A 405 -0.54 -2.39 22.61
CA GLU A 405 -1.93 -2.26 23.05
C GLU A 405 -2.91 -2.80 22.00
N ILE A 406 -2.74 -2.38 20.73
CA ILE A 406 -3.56 -2.85 19.60
C ILE A 406 -3.34 -4.34 19.34
N TRP A 407 -2.08 -4.80 19.37
CA TRP A 407 -1.76 -6.20 19.22
C TRP A 407 -2.44 -7.05 20.31
N ASN A 408 -2.29 -6.67 21.57
CA ASN A 408 -2.85 -7.40 22.69
C ASN A 408 -4.39 -7.45 22.65
N LYS A 409 -5.02 -6.39 22.17
CA LYS A 409 -6.48 -6.32 22.07
C LYS A 409 -7.02 -7.24 20.97
N TYR A 410 -6.44 -7.19 19.77
CA TYR A 410 -7.05 -7.80 18.57
C TYR A 410 -6.32 -9.06 18.08
N TYR A 411 -5.00 -9.12 18.17
CA TYR A 411 -4.18 -10.18 17.57
C TYR A 411 -3.77 -11.25 18.56
N ALA A 412 -3.44 -10.88 19.78
CA ALA A 412 -3.06 -11.85 20.81
C ALA A 412 -4.13 -12.93 21.07
N PRO A 413 -5.46 -12.64 21.04
CA PRO A 413 -6.49 -13.67 21.16
C PRO A 413 -6.47 -14.70 20.02
N VAL A 414 -6.02 -14.30 18.82
CA VAL A 414 -5.95 -15.17 17.63
C VAL A 414 -4.64 -15.95 17.60
N PHE A 415 -3.51 -15.26 17.82
CA PHE A 415 -2.16 -15.83 17.66
C PHE A 415 -1.60 -16.45 18.96
N GLY A 416 -2.14 -16.12 20.13
CA GLY A 416 -1.67 -16.64 21.42
C GLY A 416 -0.36 -16.03 21.92
N VAL A 417 0.13 -14.96 21.30
CA VAL A 417 1.37 -14.25 21.65
C VAL A 417 1.03 -12.80 21.97
N LYS A 418 1.62 -12.24 23.02
CA LYS A 418 1.41 -10.87 23.48
C LYS A 418 2.61 -9.97 23.22
N ASP A 419 2.35 -8.66 23.32
CA ASP A 419 3.36 -7.59 23.34
C ASP A 419 4.19 -7.47 22.06
N GLU A 420 3.63 -7.89 20.92
CA GLU A 420 4.28 -7.77 19.64
C GLU A 420 4.14 -6.35 19.06
N THR A 421 5.20 -5.88 18.40
CA THR A 421 5.28 -4.52 17.86
C THR A 421 5.21 -4.46 16.34
N VAL A 422 5.09 -5.60 15.68
CA VAL A 422 5.23 -5.77 14.24
C VAL A 422 4.27 -4.91 13.40
N LEU A 423 3.13 -4.49 13.95
CA LEU A 423 2.20 -3.56 13.29
C LEU A 423 2.87 -2.23 12.91
N ALA A 424 3.90 -1.80 13.65
CA ALA A 424 4.60 -0.54 13.42
C ALA A 424 5.63 -0.59 12.28
N ILE A 425 5.78 -1.73 11.56
CA ILE A 425 6.79 -1.85 10.49
C ILE A 425 6.42 -1.08 9.22
N TYR A 426 5.15 -0.80 8.98
CA TYR A 426 4.67 -0.23 7.72
C TYR A 426 5.27 1.14 7.43
N SER A 427 5.89 1.27 6.25
CA SER A 427 6.51 2.52 5.80
C SER A 427 5.50 3.62 5.48
N HIS A 428 4.23 3.27 5.22
CA HIS A 428 3.16 4.26 5.04
C HIS A 428 3.05 5.22 6.22
N MET A 429 3.29 4.76 7.45
CA MET A 429 3.31 5.62 8.62
C MET A 429 4.39 6.71 8.56
N ILE A 430 5.40 6.55 7.69
CA ILE A 430 6.48 7.52 7.49
C ILE A 430 6.19 8.41 6.28
N GLY A 431 5.93 7.80 5.10
CA GLY A 431 5.81 8.51 3.82
C GLY A 431 4.38 8.95 3.48
N TYR A 432 3.38 8.10 3.79
CA TYR A 432 1.97 8.33 3.44
C TYR A 432 1.05 8.04 4.63
N PRO A 433 1.15 8.80 5.73
CA PRO A 433 0.38 8.53 6.93
C PRO A 433 -1.12 8.66 6.70
N LEU A 434 -1.89 7.87 7.46
CA LEU A 434 -3.35 7.77 7.42
C LEU A 434 -3.93 7.23 6.10
N TYR A 435 -3.08 6.72 5.20
CA TYR A 435 -3.52 6.14 3.93
C TYR A 435 -4.01 4.68 4.07
N LEU A 436 -3.54 3.95 5.07
CA LEU A 436 -3.74 2.50 5.19
C LEU A 436 -5.22 2.08 5.29
N SER A 437 -6.08 2.95 5.83
CA SER A 437 -7.53 2.74 5.86
C SER A 437 -8.15 2.62 4.46
N ALA A 438 -7.58 3.30 3.46
CA ALA A 438 -8.05 3.23 2.08
C ALA A 438 -7.94 1.82 1.50
N TYR A 439 -6.92 1.05 1.88
CA TYR A 439 -6.80 -0.36 1.46
C TYR A 439 -7.92 -1.24 2.03
N ALA A 440 -8.27 -1.07 3.31
CA ALA A 440 -9.33 -1.84 3.94
C ALA A 440 -10.68 -1.58 3.26
N PHE A 441 -11.06 -0.31 3.10
CA PHE A 441 -12.28 0.06 2.39
C PHE A 441 -12.23 -0.31 0.92
N GLY A 442 -11.06 -0.18 0.28
CA GLY A 442 -10.84 -0.57 -1.11
C GLY A 442 -11.13 -2.04 -1.35
N GLN A 443 -10.75 -2.93 -0.44
CA GLN A 443 -11.06 -4.36 -0.55
C GLN A 443 -12.56 -4.67 -0.43
N ILE A 444 -13.29 -3.94 0.41
CA ILE A 444 -14.76 -4.08 0.53
C ILE A 444 -15.43 -3.61 -0.78
N ILE A 445 -15.03 -2.46 -1.29
CA ILE A 445 -15.57 -1.89 -2.53
C ILE A 445 -15.25 -2.82 -3.71
N GLU A 446 -13.99 -3.31 -3.79
CA GLU A 446 -13.60 -4.28 -4.83
C GLU A 446 -14.45 -5.54 -4.79
N PHE A 447 -14.71 -6.08 -3.61
CA PHE A 447 -15.59 -7.25 -3.46
C PHE A 447 -17.00 -7.01 -4.03
N GLN A 448 -17.58 -5.84 -3.79
CA GLN A 448 -18.88 -5.46 -4.36
C GLN A 448 -18.81 -5.32 -5.88
N LEU A 449 -17.76 -4.69 -6.40
CA LEU A 449 -17.55 -4.53 -7.84
C LEU A 449 -17.34 -5.89 -8.54
N GLU A 450 -16.56 -6.79 -7.97
CA GLU A 450 -16.34 -8.13 -8.52
C GLU A 450 -17.62 -8.95 -8.58
N ASN A 451 -18.46 -8.90 -7.53
CA ASN A 451 -19.77 -9.53 -7.55
C ASN A 451 -20.65 -8.99 -8.69
N TYR A 452 -20.59 -7.69 -8.92
CA TYR A 452 -21.32 -7.06 -10.01
C TYR A 452 -20.75 -7.42 -11.39
N LEU A 453 -19.42 -7.44 -11.54
CA LEU A 453 -18.73 -7.71 -12.81
C LEU A 453 -18.81 -9.17 -13.25
N ASN A 454 -19.18 -10.08 -12.35
CA ASN A 454 -19.27 -11.51 -12.65
C ASN A 454 -20.24 -11.78 -13.82
N GLY A 455 -19.75 -12.41 -14.89
CA GLY A 455 -20.50 -12.72 -16.08
C GLY A 455 -20.84 -11.54 -17.00
N LYS A 456 -20.25 -10.36 -16.77
CA LYS A 456 -20.43 -9.16 -17.61
C LYS A 456 -19.23 -8.91 -18.52
N ASP A 457 -19.44 -8.07 -19.52
CA ASP A 457 -18.36 -7.55 -20.36
C ASP A 457 -17.48 -6.61 -19.55
N PHE A 458 -16.31 -7.12 -19.16
CA PHE A 458 -15.40 -6.42 -18.26
C PHE A 458 -14.97 -5.05 -18.78
N ALA A 459 -14.53 -4.98 -20.04
CA ALA A 459 -13.99 -3.73 -20.62
C ALA A 459 -15.06 -2.63 -20.72
N ASN A 460 -16.29 -3.00 -21.11
CA ASN A 460 -17.41 -2.07 -21.20
C ASN A 460 -17.84 -1.58 -19.82
N GLU A 461 -18.01 -2.51 -18.87
CA GLU A 461 -18.43 -2.15 -17.50
C GLU A 461 -17.37 -1.34 -16.76
N VAL A 462 -16.09 -1.71 -16.83
CA VAL A 462 -14.99 -0.96 -16.23
C VAL A 462 -14.92 0.44 -16.83
N SER A 463 -15.05 0.57 -18.16
CA SER A 463 -15.09 1.88 -18.81
C SER A 463 -16.26 2.74 -18.33
N ARG A 464 -17.46 2.15 -18.16
CA ARG A 464 -18.64 2.83 -17.62
C ARG A 464 -18.43 3.28 -16.18
N ILE A 465 -17.92 2.39 -15.35
CA ILE A 465 -17.68 2.63 -13.92
C ILE A 465 -16.65 3.74 -13.72
N PHE A 466 -15.52 3.70 -14.43
CA PHE A 466 -14.47 4.72 -14.30
C PHE A 466 -14.89 6.10 -14.83
N LYS A 467 -15.82 6.14 -15.78
CA LYS A 467 -16.39 7.37 -16.33
C LYS A 467 -17.37 8.09 -15.40
N GLN A 468 -17.81 7.48 -14.33
CA GLN A 468 -18.74 8.12 -13.40
C GLN A 468 -18.16 9.42 -12.82
N GLY A 469 -16.85 9.45 -12.65
CA GLY A 469 -16.18 10.60 -12.08
C GLY A 469 -16.38 10.71 -10.56
N ARG A 470 -16.01 11.85 -10.02
CA ARG A 470 -15.98 12.12 -8.57
C ARG A 470 -17.36 12.44 -8.00
N LEU A 471 -18.25 11.47 -8.01
CA LEU A 471 -19.53 11.52 -7.27
C LEU A 471 -19.28 11.29 -5.76
N THR A 472 -20.31 11.38 -4.92
CA THR A 472 -20.19 10.92 -3.53
C THR A 472 -20.14 9.40 -3.46
N PRO A 473 -19.50 8.79 -2.42
CA PRO A 473 -19.32 7.35 -2.31
C PRO A 473 -20.61 6.54 -2.51
N ASN A 474 -21.67 6.92 -1.83
CA ASN A 474 -22.97 6.23 -1.91
C ASN A 474 -23.59 6.29 -3.30
N VAL A 475 -23.55 7.45 -3.94
CA VAL A 475 -24.12 7.64 -5.29
C VAL A 475 -23.28 6.87 -6.30
N TRP A 476 -21.95 6.95 -6.17
CA TRP A 476 -21.03 6.27 -7.07
C TRP A 476 -21.22 4.75 -7.06
N ILE A 477 -21.25 4.12 -5.87
CA ILE A 477 -21.41 2.66 -5.76
C ILE A 477 -22.78 2.19 -6.27
N LYS A 478 -23.85 2.94 -5.97
CA LYS A 478 -25.21 2.63 -6.49
C LYS A 478 -25.30 2.72 -8.00
N GLN A 479 -24.53 3.59 -8.64
CA GLN A 479 -24.48 3.70 -10.09
C GLN A 479 -23.49 2.70 -10.72
N ALA A 480 -22.49 2.27 -9.97
CA ALA A 480 -21.51 1.28 -10.41
C ALA A 480 -22.11 -0.11 -10.45
N THR A 481 -22.89 -0.47 -9.45
CA THR A 481 -23.46 -1.81 -9.23
C THR A 481 -24.98 -1.83 -9.28
#